data_084c188b4f9ac6de9feece7a19050349
#
_entry.id   084c188b4f9ac6de9feece7a19050349
#
_cell.length_a   1.000
_cell.length_b   1.000
_cell.length_c   1.000
_cell.angle_alpha   90.00
_cell.angle_beta   90.00
_cell.angle_gamma   90.00
#
_symmetry.space_group_name_H-M   'P 1'
#
loop_
_entity.id
_entity.type
_entity.pdbx_description
1 polymer ?
#
loop_
_entity_poly.entity_id
_entity_poly.type
_entity_poly.pdbx_seq_one_letter_code
_entity_poly.pdbx_strand_id
1 'polypeptide(L)'
;SDWNIMINRRQFGGVRNRQDLGIAGNGPKFLPDDVAEPDEVFRDKMTLEVGGRTIQLRHARGETDDHAWGWDAENRAAFTGDFTSWVFPNAGNPQKVQRYPIEWAAAMREMLALGVERVYPAHGLPIVGRQRVEAVLGDIAEALEHLAGRTLELMNEGATIDTIIHEVRVPEHLADRPWLAPQYDEPEFVVRNVYRQFGGWWDGNAANLKPARESELAS
;
A
#
# COMPACT_ATOMS: atom_id res chain seq x y z
N SER A 1 4.64 -7.87 11.13
CA SER A 1 5.93 -8.50 11.50
C SER A 1 6.74 -7.56 12.39
N ASP A 2 7.64 -8.10 13.20
CA ASP A 2 8.54 -7.35 14.10
C ASP A 2 9.30 -6.25 13.35
N TRP A 3 9.65 -6.53 12.11
CA TRP A 3 10.32 -5.58 11.24
C TRP A 3 9.46 -4.35 10.93
N ASN A 4 8.20 -4.54 10.60
CA ASN A 4 7.27 -3.45 10.37
C ASN A 4 7.00 -2.65 11.65
N ILE A 5 6.85 -3.33 12.78
CA ILE A 5 6.72 -2.67 14.09
C ILE A 5 7.96 -1.83 14.39
N MET A 6 9.16 -2.37 14.18
CA MET A 6 10.41 -1.66 14.42
C MET A 6 10.53 -0.42 13.53
N ILE A 7 10.19 -0.52 12.24
CA ILE A 7 10.25 0.61 11.31
C ILE A 7 9.23 1.67 11.70
N ASN A 8 8.00 1.29 11.99
CA ASN A 8 6.97 2.22 12.41
C ASN A 8 7.36 2.92 13.73
N ARG A 9 7.96 2.20 14.68
CA ARG A 9 8.50 2.81 15.90
C ARG A 9 9.60 3.83 15.61
N ARG A 10 10.48 3.56 14.64
CA ARG A 10 11.53 4.51 14.23
C ARG A 10 10.96 5.73 13.52
N GLN A 11 10.00 5.52 12.60
CA GLN A 11 9.44 6.60 11.78
C GLN A 11 8.40 7.44 12.52
N PHE A 12 7.54 6.81 13.33
CA PHE A 12 6.41 7.47 13.96
C PHE A 12 6.47 7.53 15.49
N GLY A 13 7.20 6.63 16.12
CA GLY A 13 7.23 6.50 17.59
C GLY A 13 8.18 7.42 18.32
N GLY A 14 9.00 8.18 17.61
CA GLY A 14 10.02 9.05 18.17
C GLY A 14 9.66 10.54 18.18
N VAL A 15 10.64 11.34 17.88
CA VAL A 15 10.58 12.80 17.85
C VAL A 15 9.51 13.34 16.90
N ARG A 16 9.32 12.66 15.78
CA ARG A 16 8.45 13.08 14.69
C ARG A 16 6.99 13.16 15.09
N ASN A 17 6.50 12.18 15.81
CA ASN A 17 5.12 12.14 16.25
C ASN A 17 4.72 13.35 17.10
N ARG A 18 5.66 13.91 17.85
CA ARG A 18 5.45 15.09 18.67
C ARG A 18 5.46 16.39 17.87
N GLN A 19 6.25 16.45 16.82
CA GLN A 19 6.36 17.62 15.96
C GLN A 19 5.21 17.70 14.94
N ASP A 20 4.91 16.62 14.28
CA ASP A 20 3.93 16.58 13.18
C ASP A 20 2.49 16.70 13.69
N LEU A 21 2.21 16.25 14.91
CA LEU A 21 0.89 16.42 15.54
C LEU A 21 0.77 17.67 16.42
N GLY A 22 1.77 18.54 16.44
CA GLY A 22 1.78 19.74 17.28
C GLY A 22 1.79 19.45 18.78
N ILE A 23 2.13 18.23 19.20
CA ILE A 23 2.19 17.82 20.59
C ILE A 23 3.58 18.14 21.14
N ALA A 24 3.70 19.21 21.89
CA ALA A 24 4.95 19.60 22.53
C ALA A 24 5.32 18.65 23.69
N GLY A 25 6.54 18.13 23.66
CA GLY A 25 7.22 17.52 24.81
C GLY A 25 6.71 16.15 25.24
N ASN A 26 5.76 16.02 26.15
CA ASN A 26 5.41 14.79 26.87
C ASN A 26 4.12 14.10 26.42
N GLY A 27 3.73 14.26 25.15
CA GLY A 27 2.56 13.59 24.59
C GLY A 27 2.73 12.07 24.52
N PRO A 28 1.64 11.31 24.43
CA PRO A 28 1.71 9.85 24.29
C PRO A 28 2.46 9.49 23.02
N LYS A 29 3.23 8.40 23.04
CA LYS A 29 3.84 7.82 21.85
C LYS A 29 2.73 7.33 20.92
N PHE A 30 2.87 7.54 19.62
CA PHE A 30 1.94 6.99 18.62
C PHE A 30 1.91 5.47 18.68
N LEU A 31 3.08 4.85 18.83
CA LEU A 31 3.20 3.43 19.11
C LEU A 31 3.75 3.25 20.53
N PRO A 32 2.99 2.63 21.43
CA PRO A 32 3.48 2.30 22.77
C PRO A 32 4.65 1.32 22.71
N ASP A 33 5.43 1.26 23.82
CA ASP A 33 6.55 0.33 23.90
C ASP A 33 6.08 -1.13 24.10
N ASP A 34 4.90 -1.31 24.69
CA ASP A 34 4.20 -2.56 24.94
C ASP A 34 3.08 -2.75 23.90
N VAL A 35 3.41 -3.28 22.75
CA VAL A 35 2.41 -3.69 21.76
C VAL A 35 1.95 -5.10 22.10
N ALA A 36 0.63 -5.30 22.21
CA ALA A 36 0.07 -6.62 22.39
C ALA A 36 0.43 -7.52 21.20
N GLU A 37 0.93 -8.71 21.52
CA GLU A 37 1.14 -9.74 20.50
C GLU A 37 -0.20 -10.37 20.12
N PRO A 38 -0.39 -10.81 18.86
CA PRO A 38 -1.60 -11.53 18.47
C PRO A 38 -1.65 -12.90 19.15
N ASP A 39 -2.82 -13.30 19.65
CA ASP A 39 -3.05 -14.61 20.25
C ASP A 39 -2.97 -15.74 19.23
N GLU A 40 -3.40 -15.47 18.00
CA GLU A 40 -3.38 -16.39 16.87
C GLU A 40 -2.74 -15.76 15.64
N VAL A 41 -1.94 -16.53 14.93
CA VAL A 41 -1.28 -16.11 13.69
C VAL A 41 -1.56 -17.10 12.58
N PHE A 42 -1.59 -16.64 11.36
CA PHE A 42 -1.79 -17.49 10.19
C PHE A 42 -0.86 -17.09 9.04
N ARG A 43 -0.67 -17.99 8.10
CA ARG A 43 0.19 -17.74 6.94
C ARG A 43 -0.62 -17.34 5.69
N ASP A 44 -1.60 -18.15 5.34
CA ASP A 44 -2.36 -17.94 4.09
C ASP A 44 -3.83 -17.58 4.38
N LYS A 45 -4.51 -18.38 5.17
CA LYS A 45 -5.93 -18.20 5.53
C LYS A 45 -6.20 -18.65 6.94
N MET A 46 -7.16 -18.01 7.60
CA MET A 46 -7.69 -18.41 8.89
C MET A 46 -9.21 -18.17 8.89
N THR A 47 -9.95 -19.05 9.53
CA THR A 47 -11.39 -18.89 9.70
C THR A 47 -11.69 -18.53 11.15
N LEU A 48 -12.47 -17.47 11.34
CA LEU A 48 -12.95 -17.01 12.63
C LEU A 48 -14.45 -17.20 12.72
N GLU A 49 -14.92 -17.69 13.86
CA GLU A 49 -16.33 -17.74 14.22
C GLU A 49 -16.62 -16.61 15.21
N VAL A 50 -17.33 -15.58 14.80
CA VAL A 50 -17.59 -14.40 15.62
C VAL A 50 -19.10 -14.08 15.60
N GLY A 51 -19.75 -14.22 16.75
CA GLY A 51 -21.18 -13.89 16.90
C GLY A 51 -22.09 -14.68 15.96
N GLY A 52 -21.76 -15.95 15.70
CA GLY A 52 -22.49 -16.84 14.79
C GLY A 52 -22.23 -16.57 13.30
N ARG A 53 -21.18 -15.81 12.99
CA ARG A 53 -20.75 -15.55 11.61
C ARG A 53 -19.36 -16.15 11.37
N THR A 54 -19.19 -16.69 10.17
CA THR A 54 -17.93 -17.21 9.70
C THR A 54 -17.20 -16.13 8.88
N ILE A 55 -16.09 -15.63 9.39
CA ILE A 55 -15.22 -14.68 8.70
C ILE A 55 -13.92 -15.38 8.29
N GLN A 56 -13.61 -15.40 7.01
CA GLN A 56 -12.34 -15.91 6.51
C GLN A 56 -11.32 -14.79 6.39
N LEU A 57 -10.26 -14.83 7.18
CA LEU A 57 -9.10 -13.97 7.00
C LEU A 57 -8.21 -14.53 5.89
N ARG A 58 -7.71 -13.66 5.04
CA ARG A 58 -6.85 -13.99 3.89
C ARG A 58 -5.64 -13.08 3.90
N HIS A 59 -4.46 -13.68 3.88
CA HIS A 59 -3.22 -12.95 3.71
C HIS A 59 -3.07 -12.53 2.24
N ALA A 60 -2.66 -11.29 2.03
CA ALA A 60 -2.19 -10.80 0.75
C ALA A 60 -1.24 -9.63 1.00
N ARG A 61 -0.07 -9.66 0.39
CA ARG A 61 0.83 -8.51 0.43
C ARG A 61 0.16 -7.29 -0.20
N GLY A 62 0.37 -6.14 0.42
CA GLY A 62 -0.19 -4.88 -0.06
C GLY A 62 0.63 -3.72 0.47
N GLU A 63 0.09 -2.96 1.41
CA GLU A 63 0.83 -1.91 2.10
C GLU A 63 2.02 -2.46 2.89
N THR A 64 1.88 -3.66 3.44
CA THR A 64 2.93 -4.39 4.15
C THR A 64 2.99 -5.84 3.65
N ASP A 65 4.03 -6.57 4.04
CA ASP A 65 4.23 -7.97 3.72
C ASP A 65 3.30 -8.92 4.50
N ASP A 66 2.68 -8.44 5.56
CA ASP A 66 1.76 -9.17 6.44
C ASP A 66 0.31 -8.66 6.36
N HIS A 67 -0.03 -7.90 5.34
CA HIS A 67 -1.38 -7.39 5.17
C HIS A 67 -2.39 -8.53 4.99
N ALA A 68 -3.57 -8.35 5.56
CA ALA A 68 -4.66 -9.31 5.48
C ALA A 68 -6.00 -8.61 5.31
N TRP A 69 -6.96 -9.34 4.75
CA TRP A 69 -8.33 -8.88 4.60
C TRP A 69 -9.31 -9.96 5.02
N GLY A 70 -10.53 -9.55 5.39
CA GLY A 70 -11.58 -10.45 5.85
C GLY A 70 -12.66 -10.64 4.79
N TRP A 71 -13.18 -11.86 4.67
CA TRP A 71 -14.28 -12.24 3.79
C TRP A 71 -15.46 -12.83 4.58
N ASP A 72 -16.62 -12.20 4.52
CA ASP A 72 -17.92 -12.69 4.97
C ASP A 72 -18.70 -13.13 3.74
N ALA A 73 -18.71 -14.44 3.50
CA ALA A 73 -19.36 -15.02 2.32
C ALA A 73 -20.91 -14.89 2.37
N GLU A 74 -21.51 -14.97 3.55
CA GLU A 74 -22.96 -14.86 3.73
C GLU A 74 -23.46 -13.48 3.31
N ASN A 75 -22.74 -12.42 3.68
CA ASN A 75 -23.11 -11.05 3.39
C ASN A 75 -22.41 -10.49 2.13
N ARG A 76 -21.62 -11.29 1.44
CA ARG A 76 -20.78 -10.85 0.30
C ARG A 76 -19.96 -9.60 0.65
N ALA A 77 -19.38 -9.59 1.84
CA ALA A 77 -18.69 -8.44 2.41
C ALA A 77 -17.20 -8.70 2.57
N ALA A 78 -16.38 -7.73 2.14
CA ALA A 78 -14.95 -7.72 2.37
C ALA A 78 -14.58 -6.61 3.36
N PHE A 79 -13.75 -6.94 4.33
CA PHE A 79 -13.08 -6.01 5.25
C PHE A 79 -11.66 -5.85 4.76
N THR A 80 -11.41 -4.78 4.02
CA THR A 80 -10.22 -4.68 3.18
C THR A 80 -9.03 -4.01 3.85
N GLY A 81 -9.22 -3.43 5.04
CA GLY A 81 -8.15 -2.61 5.60
C GLY A 81 -7.75 -1.51 4.63
N ASP A 82 -6.46 -1.27 4.49
CA ASP A 82 -5.90 -0.24 3.61
C ASP A 82 -5.81 -0.65 2.14
N PHE A 83 -6.25 -1.87 1.76
CA PHE A 83 -6.37 -2.22 0.34
C PHE A 83 -7.33 -1.31 -0.42
N THR A 84 -8.30 -0.70 0.26
CA THR A 84 -9.18 0.29 -0.33
C THR A 84 -9.24 1.53 0.55
N SER A 85 -9.12 2.67 -0.09
CA SER A 85 -9.37 4.00 0.43
C SER A 85 -10.10 4.79 -0.64
N TRP A 86 -10.61 5.96 -0.33
CA TRP A 86 -11.27 6.83 -1.32
C TRP A 86 -10.28 7.75 -2.05
N VAL A 87 -9.01 7.35 -2.09
CA VAL A 87 -7.92 8.07 -2.75
C VAL A 87 -7.00 7.06 -3.44
N PHE A 88 -6.00 7.55 -4.17
CA PHE A 88 -5.00 6.70 -4.82
C PHE A 88 -4.37 5.72 -3.81
N PRO A 89 -4.20 4.43 -4.18
CA PRO A 89 -3.68 3.40 -3.27
C PRO A 89 -2.31 3.77 -2.71
N ASN A 90 -2.14 3.61 -1.40
CA ASN A 90 -0.87 3.84 -0.71
C ASN A 90 0.14 2.71 -1.01
N ALA A 91 0.41 2.50 -2.29
CA ALA A 91 1.20 1.38 -2.80
C ALA A 91 2.64 1.76 -3.17
N GLY A 92 3.03 3.02 -2.95
CA GLY A 92 4.36 3.53 -3.31
C GLY A 92 5.08 4.32 -2.22
N ASN A 93 4.35 4.84 -1.25
CA ASN A 93 4.88 5.70 -0.20
C ASN A 93 6.12 5.08 0.50
N PRO A 94 7.24 5.82 0.63
CA PRO A 94 8.52 5.29 1.10
C PRO A 94 8.60 5.03 2.61
N GLN A 95 7.53 5.27 3.36
CA GLN A 95 7.50 5.05 4.82
C GLN A 95 7.56 3.58 5.24
N LYS A 96 7.39 2.65 4.31
CA LYS A 96 7.58 1.21 4.54
C LYS A 96 8.82 0.71 3.82
N VAL A 97 9.34 -0.43 4.26
CA VAL A 97 10.49 -1.07 3.60
C VAL A 97 10.16 -1.43 2.17
N GLN A 98 8.98 -2.00 1.96
CA GLN A 98 8.47 -2.38 0.65
C GLN A 98 6.95 -2.34 0.69
N ARG A 99 6.34 -1.97 -0.45
CA ARG A 99 4.92 -2.11 -0.75
C ARG A 99 4.79 -2.99 -1.99
N TYR A 100 3.66 -3.64 -2.16
CA TYR A 100 3.50 -4.75 -3.09
C TYR A 100 2.33 -4.50 -4.05
N PRO A 101 2.48 -3.60 -5.05
CA PRO A 101 1.38 -3.21 -5.92
C PRO A 101 0.84 -4.36 -6.77
N ILE A 102 1.66 -5.30 -7.19
CA ILE A 102 1.24 -6.47 -7.98
C ILE A 102 0.35 -7.39 -7.15
N GLU A 103 0.80 -7.75 -5.95
CA GLU A 103 0.03 -8.60 -5.05
C GLU A 103 -1.21 -7.87 -4.52
N TRP A 104 -1.14 -6.55 -4.36
CA TRP A 104 -2.31 -5.73 -4.05
C TRP A 104 -3.38 -5.84 -5.14
N ALA A 105 -3.00 -5.65 -6.40
CA ALA A 105 -3.90 -5.82 -7.54
C ALA A 105 -4.50 -7.23 -7.58
N ALA A 106 -3.68 -8.26 -7.34
CA ALA A 106 -4.14 -9.65 -7.29
C ALA A 106 -5.20 -9.86 -6.18
N ALA A 107 -5.04 -9.24 -5.01
CA ALA A 107 -6.04 -9.29 -3.96
C ALA A 107 -7.37 -8.63 -4.38
N MET A 108 -7.32 -7.50 -5.10
CA MET A 108 -8.52 -6.88 -5.68
C MET A 108 -9.22 -7.81 -6.66
N ARG A 109 -8.46 -8.47 -7.54
CA ARG A 109 -9.01 -9.45 -8.49
C ARG A 109 -9.61 -10.65 -7.78
N GLU A 110 -9.01 -11.13 -6.68
CA GLU A 110 -9.57 -12.21 -5.86
C GLU A 110 -10.92 -11.79 -5.24
N MET A 111 -11.01 -10.59 -4.67
CA MET A 111 -12.26 -10.06 -4.11
C MET A 111 -13.36 -9.98 -5.17
N LEU A 112 -13.04 -9.51 -6.37
CA LEU A 112 -13.98 -9.48 -7.49
C LEU A 112 -14.44 -10.89 -7.91
N ALA A 113 -13.52 -11.84 -7.99
CA ALA A 113 -13.83 -13.24 -8.33
C ALA A 113 -14.73 -13.92 -7.30
N LEU A 114 -14.63 -13.54 -6.02
CA LEU A 114 -15.54 -14.00 -4.95
C LEU A 114 -16.93 -13.36 -5.01
N GLY A 115 -17.10 -12.33 -5.84
CA GLY A 115 -18.36 -11.63 -6.00
C GLY A 115 -18.69 -10.75 -4.79
N VAL A 116 -17.71 -10.04 -4.26
CA VAL A 116 -17.90 -9.04 -3.20
C VAL A 116 -18.89 -7.98 -3.66
N GLU A 117 -19.86 -7.65 -2.80
CA GLU A 117 -20.88 -6.64 -3.03
C GLU A 117 -20.84 -5.49 -2.02
N ARG A 118 -20.07 -5.68 -0.93
CA ARG A 118 -19.85 -4.69 0.12
C ARG A 118 -18.38 -4.68 0.51
N VAL A 119 -17.81 -3.50 0.52
CA VAL A 119 -16.42 -3.30 0.95
C VAL A 119 -16.40 -2.35 2.14
N TYR A 120 -15.73 -2.76 3.19
CA TYR A 120 -15.51 -1.98 4.40
C TYR A 120 -14.03 -1.65 4.51
N PRO A 121 -13.62 -0.46 4.05
CA PRO A 121 -12.22 -0.01 4.13
C PRO A 121 -11.84 0.41 5.55
N ALA A 122 -10.54 0.50 5.83
CA ALA A 122 -10.08 1.11 7.08
C ALA A 122 -10.29 2.62 7.11
N HIS A 123 -10.27 3.26 5.95
CA HIS A 123 -10.44 4.69 5.78
C HIS A 123 -11.56 5.03 4.81
N GLY A 124 -12.47 5.91 5.23
CA GLY A 124 -13.58 6.39 4.42
C GLY A 124 -14.88 5.59 4.58
N LEU A 125 -15.82 5.83 3.70
CA LEU A 125 -17.15 5.23 3.76
C LEU A 125 -17.19 3.84 3.13
N PRO A 126 -18.08 2.93 3.57
CA PRO A 126 -18.32 1.66 2.91
C PRO A 126 -18.69 1.83 1.43
N ILE A 127 -18.23 0.91 0.59
CA ILE A 127 -18.60 0.81 -0.81
C ILE A 127 -19.67 -0.27 -0.91
N VAL A 128 -20.86 0.10 -1.31
CA VAL A 128 -22.02 -0.81 -1.34
C VAL A 128 -22.63 -0.87 -2.73
N GLY A 129 -22.91 -2.09 -3.18
CA GLY A 129 -23.49 -2.41 -4.48
C GLY A 129 -22.46 -2.98 -5.44
N ARG A 130 -22.81 -4.13 -6.05
CA ARG A 130 -21.93 -4.91 -6.94
C ARG A 130 -21.25 -4.04 -7.99
N GLN A 131 -22.00 -3.28 -8.76
CA GLN A 131 -21.47 -2.47 -9.85
C GLN A 131 -20.44 -1.43 -9.36
N ARG A 132 -20.70 -0.82 -8.20
CA ARG A 132 -19.78 0.16 -7.61
C ARG A 132 -18.50 -0.51 -7.09
N VAL A 133 -18.65 -1.66 -6.44
CA VAL A 133 -17.51 -2.46 -5.97
C VAL A 133 -16.65 -2.91 -7.16
N GLU A 134 -17.29 -3.45 -8.20
CA GLU A 134 -16.61 -3.87 -9.43
C GLU A 134 -15.83 -2.72 -10.08
N ALA A 135 -16.42 -1.52 -10.15
CA ALA A 135 -15.75 -0.35 -10.68
C ALA A 135 -14.53 0.05 -9.82
N VAL A 136 -14.73 0.22 -8.50
CA VAL A 136 -13.65 0.70 -7.62
C VAL A 136 -12.50 -0.29 -7.53
N LEU A 137 -12.79 -1.57 -7.23
CA LEU A 137 -11.72 -2.58 -7.11
C LEU A 137 -11.08 -2.89 -8.45
N GLY A 138 -11.87 -2.88 -9.53
CA GLY A 138 -11.38 -3.09 -10.90
C GLY A 138 -10.41 -2.01 -11.34
N ASP A 139 -10.80 -0.73 -11.15
CA ASP A 139 -9.98 0.41 -11.52
C ASP A 139 -8.67 0.48 -10.69
N ILE A 140 -8.75 0.17 -9.38
CA ILE A 140 -7.55 0.09 -8.52
C ILE A 140 -6.61 -1.01 -9.01
N ALA A 141 -7.13 -2.20 -9.27
CA ALA A 141 -6.32 -3.32 -9.76
C ALA A 141 -5.66 -2.98 -11.09
N GLU A 142 -6.42 -2.44 -12.05
CA GLU A 142 -5.91 -2.06 -13.37
C GLU A 142 -4.84 -0.97 -13.30
N ALA A 143 -5.03 0.05 -12.46
CA ALA A 143 -4.05 1.11 -12.27
C ALA A 143 -2.73 0.54 -11.73
N LEU A 144 -2.78 -0.30 -10.70
CA LEU A 144 -1.58 -0.91 -10.11
C LEU A 144 -0.90 -1.91 -11.06
N GLU A 145 -1.68 -2.75 -11.76
CA GLU A 145 -1.18 -3.68 -12.78
C GLU A 145 -0.46 -2.92 -13.91
N HIS A 146 -1.06 -1.83 -14.39
CA HIS A 146 -0.48 -1.02 -15.46
C HIS A 146 0.81 -0.34 -15.01
N LEU A 147 0.80 0.34 -13.87
CA LEU A 147 1.99 1.02 -13.34
C LEU A 147 3.14 0.04 -13.12
N ALA A 148 2.86 -1.11 -12.52
CA ALA A 148 3.88 -2.13 -12.28
C ALA A 148 4.37 -2.75 -13.59
N GLY A 149 3.47 -3.15 -14.47
CA GLY A 149 3.80 -3.76 -15.76
C GLY A 149 4.64 -2.83 -16.63
N ARG A 150 4.20 -1.58 -16.80
CA ARG A 150 4.92 -0.62 -17.63
C ARG A 150 6.28 -0.24 -17.05
N THR A 151 6.39 -0.14 -15.73
CA THR A 151 7.68 0.05 -15.04
C THR A 151 8.65 -1.08 -15.36
N LEU A 152 8.20 -2.34 -15.24
CA LEU A 152 9.03 -3.52 -15.50
C LEU A 152 9.42 -3.63 -16.99
N GLU A 153 8.54 -3.29 -17.92
CA GLU A 153 8.86 -3.24 -19.35
C GLU A 153 10.01 -2.27 -19.63
N LEU A 154 9.90 -1.03 -19.15
CA LEU A 154 10.94 -0.02 -19.34
C LEU A 154 12.25 -0.39 -18.62
N MET A 155 12.20 -1.02 -17.45
CA MET A 155 13.39 -1.57 -16.79
C MET A 155 14.07 -2.62 -17.66
N ASN A 156 13.31 -3.52 -18.27
CA ASN A 156 13.85 -4.55 -19.16
C ASN A 156 14.43 -3.97 -20.47
N GLU A 157 13.94 -2.83 -20.92
CA GLU A 157 14.48 -2.06 -22.03
C GLU A 157 15.76 -1.27 -21.65
N GLY A 158 16.11 -1.24 -20.36
CA GLY A 158 17.29 -0.53 -19.86
C GLY A 158 17.07 0.97 -19.64
N ALA A 159 15.81 1.42 -19.54
CA ALA A 159 15.50 2.81 -19.25
C ALA A 159 15.97 3.20 -17.83
N THR A 160 16.36 4.45 -17.67
CA THR A 160 16.75 4.97 -16.36
C THR A 160 15.52 5.19 -15.47
N ILE A 161 15.72 5.18 -14.15
CA ILE A 161 14.62 5.48 -13.22
C ILE A 161 14.02 6.87 -13.46
N ASP A 162 14.82 7.84 -13.87
CA ASP A 162 14.35 9.18 -14.24
C ASP A 162 13.36 9.12 -15.43
N THR A 163 13.74 8.43 -16.49
CA THR A 163 12.87 8.20 -17.65
C THR A 163 11.57 7.51 -17.24
N ILE A 164 11.68 6.41 -16.49
CA ILE A 164 10.54 5.59 -16.08
C ILE A 164 9.51 6.41 -15.27
N ILE A 165 9.98 7.19 -14.29
CA ILE A 165 9.10 8.02 -13.46
C ILE A 165 8.34 9.07 -14.30
N HIS A 166 8.96 9.58 -15.36
CA HIS A 166 8.33 10.61 -16.19
C HIS A 166 7.45 10.04 -17.30
N GLU A 167 7.64 8.79 -17.70
CA GLU A 167 6.86 8.15 -18.76
C GLU A 167 5.67 7.34 -18.25
N VAL A 168 5.82 6.66 -17.11
CA VAL A 168 4.77 5.79 -16.59
C VAL A 168 3.66 6.61 -15.93
N ARG A 169 2.44 6.43 -16.39
CA ARG A 169 1.25 7.14 -15.91
C ARG A 169 0.10 6.15 -15.68
N VAL A 170 -0.87 6.56 -14.89
CA VAL A 170 -2.16 5.87 -14.82
C VAL A 170 -2.81 5.89 -16.20
N PRO A 171 -3.49 4.82 -16.66
CA PRO A 171 -4.23 4.83 -17.91
C PRO A 171 -5.18 6.02 -18.01
N GLU A 172 -5.24 6.66 -19.19
CA GLU A 172 -6.00 7.89 -19.40
C GLU A 172 -7.48 7.77 -18.99
N HIS A 173 -8.12 6.62 -19.27
CA HIS A 173 -9.52 6.39 -18.92
C HIS A 173 -9.77 6.23 -17.41
N LEU A 174 -8.71 6.08 -16.61
CA LEU A 174 -8.74 6.01 -15.15
C LEU A 174 -8.32 7.32 -14.47
N ALA A 175 -7.71 8.26 -15.19
CA ALA A 175 -7.08 9.45 -14.61
C ALA A 175 -8.04 10.34 -13.81
N ASP A 176 -9.32 10.39 -14.23
CA ASP A 176 -10.35 11.21 -13.58
C ASP A 176 -11.19 10.43 -12.54
N ARG A 177 -10.80 9.22 -12.20
CA ARG A 177 -11.52 8.43 -11.19
C ARG A 177 -11.35 9.05 -9.79
N PRO A 178 -12.44 9.42 -9.08
CA PRO A 178 -12.32 10.06 -7.77
C PRO A 178 -11.55 9.22 -6.74
N TRP A 179 -11.66 7.89 -6.83
CA TRP A 179 -10.97 6.93 -5.94
C TRP A 179 -9.53 6.63 -6.35
N LEU A 180 -9.04 7.27 -7.41
CA LEU A 180 -7.64 7.26 -7.83
C LEU A 180 -7.01 8.66 -7.78
N ALA A 181 -7.67 9.61 -7.11
CA ALA A 181 -7.13 10.96 -6.93
C ALA A 181 -5.86 10.91 -6.05
N PRO A 182 -4.74 11.48 -6.51
CA PRO A 182 -3.48 11.50 -5.76
C PRO A 182 -3.58 12.53 -4.62
N GLN A 183 -3.82 12.08 -3.40
CA GLN A 183 -3.92 12.94 -2.22
C GLN A 183 -2.92 12.57 -1.13
N TYR A 184 -2.59 11.29 -0.98
CA TYR A 184 -1.67 10.79 0.03
C TYR A 184 -0.50 10.03 -0.60
N ASP A 185 -0.76 9.26 -1.63
CA ASP A 185 0.24 8.60 -2.46
C ASP A 185 0.05 9.02 -3.93
N GLU A 186 1.06 8.80 -4.75
CA GLU A 186 1.09 9.20 -6.14
C GLU A 186 1.59 8.07 -7.04
N PRO A 187 1.16 8.02 -8.31
CA PRO A 187 1.63 7.01 -9.27
C PRO A 187 3.15 6.90 -9.35
N GLU A 188 3.85 8.03 -9.31
CA GLU A 188 5.32 8.11 -9.36
C GLU A 188 5.99 7.41 -8.17
N PHE A 189 5.33 7.40 -7.00
CA PHE A 189 5.84 6.68 -5.83
C PHE A 189 5.70 5.17 -6.01
N VAL A 190 4.60 4.71 -6.63
CA VAL A 190 4.42 3.30 -7.00
C VAL A 190 5.50 2.88 -7.98
N VAL A 191 5.76 3.68 -9.01
CA VAL A 191 6.82 3.45 -10.00
C VAL A 191 8.19 3.28 -9.32
N ARG A 192 8.57 4.21 -8.43
CA ARG A 192 9.81 4.11 -7.65
C ARG A 192 9.87 2.86 -6.78
N ASN A 193 8.73 2.51 -6.18
CA ASN A 193 8.64 1.34 -5.32
C ASN A 193 8.81 0.02 -6.11
N VAL A 194 8.21 -0.08 -7.30
CA VAL A 194 8.38 -1.21 -8.22
C VAL A 194 9.83 -1.28 -8.69
N TYR A 195 10.40 -0.17 -9.15
CA TYR A 195 11.81 -0.12 -9.56
C TYR A 195 12.72 -0.64 -8.45
N ARG A 196 12.54 -0.18 -7.20
CA ARG A 196 13.32 -0.64 -6.05
C ARG A 196 13.11 -2.13 -5.75
N GLN A 197 11.88 -2.63 -5.88
CA GLN A 197 11.52 -4.02 -5.60
C GLN A 197 12.29 -4.99 -6.50
N PHE A 198 12.43 -4.66 -7.78
CA PHE A 198 13.00 -5.54 -8.79
C PHE A 198 14.42 -5.15 -9.21
N GLY A 199 14.79 -3.88 -9.15
CA GLY A 199 16.10 -3.34 -9.54
C GLY A 199 17.01 -2.97 -8.36
N GLY A 200 16.50 -2.95 -7.15
CA GLY A 200 17.25 -2.51 -5.97
C GLY A 200 17.31 -0.98 -5.85
N TRP A 201 18.26 -0.49 -5.07
CA TRP A 201 18.37 0.95 -4.77
C TRP A 201 19.18 1.75 -5.80
N TRP A 202 19.93 1.08 -6.65
CA TRP A 202 20.82 1.69 -7.62
C TRP A 202 20.06 2.36 -8.77
N ASP A 203 20.28 3.65 -8.94
CA ASP A 203 19.59 4.48 -9.94
C ASP A 203 20.38 4.69 -11.25
N GLY A 204 21.56 4.06 -11.39
CA GLY A 204 22.44 4.21 -12.55
C GLY A 204 23.38 5.43 -12.49
N ASN A 205 23.26 6.30 -11.49
CA ASN A 205 24.08 7.50 -11.36
C ASN A 205 25.24 7.28 -10.39
N ALA A 206 26.48 7.27 -10.90
CA ALA A 206 27.69 7.06 -10.10
C ALA A 206 27.84 8.07 -8.95
N ALA A 207 27.33 9.29 -9.08
CA ALA A 207 27.37 10.30 -8.02
C ALA A 207 26.58 9.88 -6.77
N ASN A 208 25.54 9.04 -6.93
CA ASN A 208 24.71 8.57 -5.82
C ASN A 208 25.28 7.35 -5.08
N LEU A 209 26.35 6.72 -5.60
CA LEU A 209 27.05 5.63 -4.88
C LEU A 209 27.74 6.13 -3.61
N LYS A 210 28.35 7.30 -3.67
CA LYS A 210 29.06 7.92 -2.55
C LYS A 210 28.86 9.44 -2.62
N PRO A 211 27.64 9.93 -2.31
CA PRO A 211 27.37 11.35 -2.36
C PRO A 211 28.21 12.11 -1.31
N ALA A 212 28.51 13.36 -1.59
CA ALA A 212 29.06 14.28 -0.61
C ALA A 212 28.07 14.47 0.55
N ARG A 213 28.54 14.88 1.71
CA ARG A 213 27.69 15.20 2.84
C ARG A 213 26.77 16.38 2.50
N GLU A 214 25.54 16.36 2.99
CA GLU A 214 24.58 17.46 2.77
C GLU A 214 25.14 18.81 3.20
N SER A 215 25.93 18.86 4.28
CA SER A 215 26.62 20.07 4.76
C SER A 215 27.69 20.60 3.79
N GLU A 216 28.24 19.75 2.92
CA GLU A 216 29.20 20.12 1.89
C GLU A 216 28.53 20.59 0.60
N LEU A 217 27.31 20.08 0.34
CA LEU A 217 26.50 20.48 -0.81
C LEU A 217 25.78 21.83 -0.61
N ALA A 218 25.58 22.24 0.64
CA ALA A 218 24.92 23.49 1.01
C ALA A 218 25.87 24.68 1.15
N SER A 219 27.17 24.50 0.94
CA SER A 219 28.19 25.54 0.98
C SER A 219 28.55 26.02 -0.43
#